data_f89d9f4be26b1a83fc5df5b5df76f018
#
_entry.id   f89d9f4be26b1a83fc5df5b5df76f018
#
_cell.length_a   1.000
_cell.length_b   1.000
_cell.length_c   1.000
_cell.angle_alpha   90.00
_cell.angle_beta   90.00
_cell.angle_gamma   90.00
#
_symmetry.space_group_name_H-M   'P 1'
#
loop_
_entity.id
_entity.type
_entity.pdbx_description
1 polymer ?
#
loop_
_entity_poly.entity_id
_entity_poly.type
_entity_poly.pdbx_seq_one_letter_code
_entity_poly.pdbx_strand_id
1 'polypeptide(L)'
;IRGTSYFPDCYISAMTKERYLRDLLNVKAAGFNLVRVHVHTEQEVFYDLCDELGIAVFQDSEYNWTHPSTDEWAQRFADVYRENVKLLKHHPSLICWIIMNEPGCVDPDGNVRRRFMEENPGPALYREVQKMDPGRPIIKGSFCEDDLLSGDSHNYLGSLCGGEYADIYEQTEKLNTEYGFDAPGSSENLKTVPAVYHRLEKLVDDIPKIQEYQYKLLKYYT
;
A
#
# COMPACT_ATOMS: atom_id res chain seq x y z
N ILE A 1 15.85 -0.15 3.81
CA ILE A 1 14.89 0.01 2.69
C ILE A 1 14.05 1.23 2.97
N ARG A 2 13.91 2.10 1.97
CA ARG A 2 13.04 3.28 2.02
C ARG A 2 12.08 3.17 0.86
N GLY A 3 10.77 3.15 1.15
CA GLY A 3 9.74 2.93 0.15
C GLY A 3 8.65 3.99 0.17
N THR A 4 7.85 3.95 -0.86
CA THR A 4 6.62 4.71 -0.97
C THR A 4 5.56 3.87 -1.66
N SER A 5 4.28 4.08 -1.32
CA SER A 5 3.18 3.50 -2.08
C SER A 5 3.13 4.13 -3.47
N TYR A 6 2.83 3.31 -4.48
CA TYR A 6 2.70 3.72 -5.86
C TYR A 6 1.28 3.45 -6.34
N PHE A 7 0.58 4.53 -6.65
CA PHE A 7 -0.76 4.54 -7.21
C PHE A 7 -0.88 5.74 -8.16
N PRO A 8 -0.33 5.61 -9.39
CA PRO A 8 -0.07 6.78 -10.25
C PRO A 8 -1.32 7.37 -10.90
N ASP A 9 -2.34 6.53 -11.16
CA ASP A 9 -3.58 6.94 -11.83
C ASP A 9 -4.71 5.96 -11.54
N CYS A 10 -5.95 6.45 -11.52
CA CYS A 10 -7.13 5.59 -11.45
C CYS A 10 -7.38 4.83 -12.76
N TYR A 11 -6.75 5.27 -13.85
CA TYR A 11 -6.88 4.65 -15.17
C TYR A 11 -5.52 4.14 -15.64
N ILE A 12 -5.19 2.88 -15.34
CA ILE A 12 -3.91 2.25 -15.71
C ILE A 12 -3.66 2.32 -17.23
N SER A 13 -4.72 2.28 -18.04
CA SER A 13 -4.63 2.43 -19.50
C SER A 13 -4.13 3.82 -19.96
N ALA A 14 -4.14 4.82 -19.09
CA ALA A 14 -3.59 6.16 -19.38
C ALA A 14 -2.09 6.27 -19.08
N MET A 15 -1.50 5.24 -18.47
CA MET A 15 -0.07 5.19 -18.19
C MET A 15 0.72 4.87 -19.45
N THR A 16 1.87 5.55 -19.59
CA THR A 16 2.83 5.31 -20.68
C THR A 16 4.21 5.00 -20.12
N LYS A 17 5.07 4.40 -20.92
CA LYS A 17 6.47 4.13 -20.52
C LYS A 17 7.19 5.38 -20.03
N GLU A 18 7.01 6.52 -20.71
CA GLU A 18 7.62 7.80 -20.34
C GLU A 18 7.13 8.31 -18.99
N ARG A 19 5.83 8.12 -18.69
CA ARG A 19 5.26 8.49 -17.41
C ARG A 19 5.83 7.61 -16.28
N TYR A 20 5.85 6.29 -16.46
CA TYR A 20 6.48 5.37 -15.52
C TYR A 20 7.94 5.72 -15.27
N LEU A 21 8.71 5.93 -16.34
CA LEU A 21 10.13 6.29 -16.22
C LEU A 21 10.32 7.58 -15.41
N ARG A 22 9.54 8.62 -15.71
CA ARG A 22 9.60 9.88 -14.96
C ARG A 22 9.28 9.68 -13.48
N ASP A 23 8.23 8.93 -13.17
CA ASP A 23 7.78 8.70 -11.81
C ASP A 23 8.84 7.90 -11.03
N LEU A 24 9.40 6.85 -11.61
CA LEU A 24 10.45 6.04 -11.00
C LEU A 24 11.77 6.82 -10.82
N LEU A 25 12.13 7.70 -11.75
CA LEU A 25 13.27 8.60 -11.58
C LEU A 25 13.06 9.59 -10.44
N ASN A 26 11.82 10.10 -10.25
CA ASN A 26 11.48 10.95 -9.12
C ASN A 26 11.55 10.18 -7.79
N VAL A 27 11.11 8.92 -7.75
CA VAL A 27 11.26 8.02 -6.60
C VAL A 27 12.74 7.90 -6.20
N LYS A 28 13.64 7.65 -7.16
CA LYS A 28 15.09 7.59 -6.90
C LYS A 28 15.65 8.93 -6.45
N ALA A 29 15.26 10.02 -7.10
CA ALA A 29 15.74 11.37 -6.76
C ALA A 29 15.31 11.78 -5.33
N ALA A 30 14.16 11.29 -4.86
CA ALA A 30 13.70 11.48 -3.49
C ALA A 30 14.43 10.58 -2.47
N GLY A 31 15.35 9.69 -2.90
CA GLY A 31 16.12 8.80 -2.04
C GLY A 31 15.41 7.49 -1.69
N PHE A 32 14.30 7.17 -2.33
CA PHE A 32 13.63 5.88 -2.21
C PHE A 32 14.27 4.82 -3.10
N ASN A 33 14.23 3.58 -2.65
CA ASN A 33 14.74 2.42 -3.39
C ASN A 33 13.70 1.28 -3.49
N LEU A 34 12.47 1.54 -3.05
CA LEU A 34 11.36 0.61 -3.10
C LEU A 34 10.07 1.35 -3.43
N VAL A 35 9.20 0.70 -4.19
CA VAL A 35 7.79 1.07 -4.36
C VAL A 35 6.89 -0.08 -3.97
N ARG A 36 5.78 0.21 -3.31
CA ARG A 36 4.68 -0.72 -3.10
C ARG A 36 3.61 -0.41 -4.13
N VAL A 37 3.38 -1.32 -5.06
CA VAL A 37 2.26 -1.25 -6.00
C VAL A 37 1.00 -1.61 -5.22
N HIS A 38 0.24 -0.58 -4.84
CA HIS A 38 -0.81 -0.67 -3.84
C HIS A 38 -2.15 -1.04 -4.46
N VAL A 39 -2.62 -2.24 -4.13
CA VAL A 39 -3.94 -2.82 -4.46
C VAL A 39 -4.30 -2.86 -5.94
N HIS A 40 -3.31 -2.94 -6.82
CA HIS A 40 -3.50 -3.13 -8.26
C HIS A 40 -2.27 -3.79 -8.89
N THR A 41 -2.35 -4.08 -10.17
CA THR A 41 -1.22 -4.56 -10.98
C THR A 41 -0.94 -3.56 -12.10
N GLU A 42 0.33 -3.20 -12.27
CA GLU A 42 0.77 -2.30 -13.32
C GLU A 42 1.03 -3.02 -14.65
N GLN A 43 1.24 -2.27 -15.72
CA GLN A 43 1.66 -2.82 -17.00
C GLN A 43 3.08 -3.40 -16.90
N GLU A 44 3.39 -4.44 -17.66
CA GLU A 44 4.68 -5.14 -17.65
C GLU A 44 5.88 -4.18 -17.80
N VAL A 45 5.75 -3.16 -18.63
CA VAL A 45 6.78 -2.14 -18.85
C VAL A 45 7.18 -1.39 -17.56
N PHE A 46 6.30 -1.30 -16.57
CA PHE A 46 6.64 -0.72 -15.27
C PHE A 46 7.65 -1.59 -14.54
N TYR A 47 7.44 -2.90 -14.52
CA TYR A 47 8.35 -3.84 -13.83
C TYR A 47 9.69 -3.94 -14.56
N ASP A 48 9.70 -3.92 -15.91
CA ASP A 48 10.93 -3.83 -16.72
C ASP A 48 11.76 -2.59 -16.31
N LEU A 49 11.10 -1.44 -16.17
CA LEU A 49 11.78 -0.23 -15.72
C LEU A 49 12.27 -0.32 -14.27
N CYS A 50 11.55 -0.99 -13.38
CA CYS A 50 12.02 -1.25 -12.02
C CYS A 50 13.27 -2.13 -12.03
N ASP A 51 13.30 -3.16 -12.87
CA ASP A 51 14.47 -4.03 -13.06
C ASP A 51 15.67 -3.24 -13.59
N GLU A 52 15.49 -2.42 -14.64
CA GLU A 52 16.53 -1.58 -15.23
C GLU A 52 17.08 -0.55 -14.25
N LEU A 53 16.19 0.07 -13.46
CA LEU A 53 16.56 1.16 -12.54
C LEU A 53 17.01 0.66 -11.15
N GLY A 54 16.86 -0.63 -10.85
CA GLY A 54 17.18 -1.21 -9.54
C GLY A 54 16.26 -0.68 -8.42
N ILE A 55 14.96 -0.52 -8.71
CA ILE A 55 13.93 -0.16 -7.73
C ILE A 55 13.22 -1.44 -7.30
N ALA A 56 13.26 -1.75 -6.01
CA ALA A 56 12.55 -2.90 -5.48
C ALA A 56 11.03 -2.68 -5.52
N VAL A 57 10.29 -3.78 -5.68
CA VAL A 57 8.82 -3.76 -5.74
C VAL A 57 8.24 -4.67 -4.67
N PHE A 58 7.33 -4.14 -3.87
CA PHE A 58 6.33 -4.90 -3.13
C PHE A 58 5.05 -4.91 -3.96
N GLN A 59 4.52 -6.10 -4.25
CA GLN A 59 3.35 -6.26 -5.12
C GLN A 59 2.15 -6.71 -4.31
N ASP A 60 1.16 -5.83 -4.21
CA ASP A 60 -0.15 -6.18 -3.68
C ASP A 60 -0.96 -6.98 -4.69
N SER A 61 -1.94 -7.71 -4.19
CA SER A 61 -3.10 -8.11 -5.00
C SER A 61 -4.06 -6.93 -5.17
N GLU A 62 -5.16 -7.17 -5.88
CA GLU A 62 -6.25 -6.19 -6.03
C GLU A 62 -7.21 -6.16 -4.82
N TYR A 63 -6.91 -6.91 -3.76
CA TYR A 63 -7.73 -6.92 -2.55
C TYR A 63 -7.50 -5.69 -1.69
N ASN A 64 -8.59 -5.02 -1.33
CA ASN A 64 -8.57 -3.89 -0.41
C ASN A 64 -9.79 -3.89 0.51
N TRP A 65 -9.55 -3.92 1.81
CA TRP A 65 -10.51 -3.84 2.93
C TRP A 65 -11.54 -4.96 2.99
N THR A 66 -12.63 -4.81 2.24
CA THR A 66 -13.78 -5.71 2.28
C THR A 66 -14.18 -6.17 0.88
N HIS A 67 -14.86 -7.30 0.82
CA HIS A 67 -15.30 -7.91 -0.41
C HIS A 67 -16.64 -8.64 -0.22
N PRO A 68 -17.34 -9.00 -1.30
CA PRO A 68 -18.47 -9.92 -1.20
C PRO A 68 -18.03 -11.27 -0.62
N SER A 69 -18.69 -11.75 0.43
CA SER A 69 -18.40 -13.04 1.06
C SER A 69 -18.99 -14.20 0.25
N THR A 70 -18.61 -14.33 -1.03
CA THR A 70 -19.10 -15.39 -1.92
C THR A 70 -17.94 -16.22 -2.44
N ASP A 71 -18.19 -17.54 -2.61
CA ASP A 71 -17.20 -18.45 -3.20
C ASP A 71 -16.84 -18.06 -4.63
N GLU A 72 -17.78 -17.53 -5.38
CA GLU A 72 -17.52 -17.05 -6.75
C GLU A 72 -16.51 -15.90 -6.77
N TRP A 73 -16.68 -14.93 -5.88
CA TRP A 73 -15.71 -13.83 -5.76
C TRP A 73 -14.34 -14.35 -5.33
N ALA A 74 -14.29 -15.21 -4.30
CA ALA A 74 -13.05 -15.77 -3.79
C ALA A 74 -12.29 -16.55 -4.86
N GLN A 75 -13.01 -17.32 -5.69
CA GLN A 75 -12.41 -18.06 -6.81
C GLN A 75 -11.84 -17.12 -7.87
N ARG A 76 -12.59 -16.10 -8.29
CA ARG A 76 -12.15 -15.11 -9.28
C ARG A 76 -10.92 -14.34 -8.80
N PHE A 77 -10.94 -13.89 -7.56
CA PHE A 77 -9.79 -13.20 -6.95
C PHE A 77 -8.55 -14.09 -6.96
N ALA A 78 -8.69 -15.34 -6.51
CA ALA A 78 -7.58 -16.29 -6.52
C ALA A 78 -7.04 -16.57 -7.92
N ASP A 79 -7.93 -16.71 -8.91
CA ASP A 79 -7.54 -16.96 -10.31
C ASP A 79 -6.74 -15.77 -10.89
N VAL A 80 -7.22 -14.54 -10.69
CA VAL A 80 -6.52 -13.33 -11.14
C VAL A 80 -5.16 -13.22 -10.49
N TYR A 81 -5.08 -13.39 -9.17
CA TYR A 81 -3.81 -13.26 -8.47
C TYR A 81 -2.79 -14.34 -8.86
N ARG A 82 -3.24 -15.58 -9.12
CA ARG A 82 -2.36 -16.63 -9.68
C ARG A 82 -1.76 -16.24 -11.01
N GLU A 83 -2.56 -15.66 -11.90
CA GLU A 83 -2.05 -15.19 -13.20
C GLU A 83 -1.06 -14.04 -13.02
N ASN A 84 -1.30 -13.09 -12.11
CA ASN A 84 -0.36 -12.03 -11.78
C ASN A 84 0.97 -12.59 -11.25
N VAL A 85 0.93 -13.58 -10.36
CA VAL A 85 2.16 -14.25 -9.88
C VAL A 85 2.91 -14.94 -11.01
N LYS A 86 2.22 -15.63 -11.93
CA LYS A 86 2.86 -16.26 -13.10
C LYS A 86 3.53 -15.24 -13.99
N LEU A 87 2.83 -14.13 -14.24
CA LEU A 87 3.30 -13.05 -15.12
C LEU A 87 4.52 -12.34 -14.53
N LEU A 88 4.52 -12.03 -13.23
CA LEU A 88 5.46 -11.10 -12.63
C LEU A 88 6.64 -11.75 -11.88
N LYS A 89 6.56 -13.03 -11.52
CA LYS A 89 7.60 -13.68 -10.70
C LYS A 89 8.99 -13.72 -11.33
N HIS A 90 9.13 -13.46 -12.62
CA HIS A 90 10.42 -13.44 -13.29
C HIS A 90 11.17 -12.11 -13.12
N HIS A 91 10.51 -11.04 -12.65
CA HIS A 91 11.14 -9.75 -12.42
C HIS A 91 12.02 -9.78 -11.17
N PRO A 92 13.33 -9.52 -11.26
CA PRO A 92 14.22 -9.47 -10.11
C PRO A 92 13.94 -8.31 -9.16
N SER A 93 13.34 -7.22 -9.65
CA SER A 93 12.92 -6.08 -8.83
C SER A 93 11.80 -6.43 -7.85
N LEU A 94 10.94 -7.39 -8.19
CA LEU A 94 9.86 -7.84 -7.34
C LEU A 94 10.44 -8.67 -6.18
N ILE A 95 10.39 -8.15 -4.96
CA ILE A 95 11.03 -8.77 -3.80
C ILE A 95 10.06 -9.27 -2.73
N CYS A 96 8.79 -8.90 -2.80
CA CYS A 96 7.77 -9.35 -1.84
C CYS A 96 6.38 -9.36 -2.48
N TRP A 97 5.59 -10.37 -2.13
CA TRP A 97 4.16 -10.45 -2.45
C TRP A 97 3.33 -10.03 -1.23
N ILE A 98 2.22 -9.34 -1.48
CA ILE A 98 1.21 -9.02 -0.46
C ILE A 98 -0.13 -9.58 -0.92
N ILE A 99 -0.68 -10.54 -0.16
CA ILE A 99 -1.89 -11.27 -0.58
C ILE A 99 -3.14 -10.41 -0.42
N MET A 100 -3.26 -9.69 0.69
CA MET A 100 -4.42 -8.83 0.98
C MET A 100 -3.96 -7.54 1.63
N ASN A 101 -4.57 -6.42 1.25
CA ASN A 101 -4.39 -5.18 1.97
C ASN A 101 -5.52 -5.01 2.98
N GLU A 102 -5.15 -4.81 4.25
CA GLU A 102 -6.08 -4.55 5.35
C GLU A 102 -7.29 -5.52 5.36
N PRO A 103 -7.05 -6.86 5.32
CA PRO A 103 -8.14 -7.83 5.29
C PRO A 103 -9.07 -7.58 6.46
N GLY A 104 -10.36 -7.35 6.19
CA GLY A 104 -11.29 -6.91 7.20
C GLY A 104 -12.62 -7.66 7.14
N CYS A 105 -13.03 -8.20 8.29
CA CYS A 105 -14.40 -8.59 8.54
C CYS A 105 -15.05 -7.61 9.53
N VAL A 106 -16.35 -7.46 9.43
CA VAL A 106 -17.13 -6.68 10.39
C VAL A 106 -17.75 -7.69 11.36
N ASP A 107 -17.43 -7.56 12.64
CA ASP A 107 -18.01 -8.40 13.67
C ASP A 107 -19.50 -8.05 13.93
N PRO A 108 -20.26 -8.88 14.68
CA PRO A 108 -21.66 -8.61 15.00
C PRO A 108 -21.91 -7.27 15.72
N ASP A 109 -20.90 -6.74 16.38
CA ASP A 109 -20.96 -5.46 17.10
C ASP A 109 -20.61 -4.27 16.20
N GLY A 110 -20.30 -4.52 14.91
CA GLY A 110 -19.98 -3.51 13.92
C GLY A 110 -18.52 -3.04 13.92
N ASN A 111 -17.62 -3.73 14.68
CA ASN A 111 -16.20 -3.41 14.67
C ASN A 111 -15.51 -4.10 13.51
N VAL A 112 -14.58 -3.40 12.89
CA VAL A 112 -13.72 -3.98 11.86
C VAL A 112 -12.54 -4.70 12.52
N ARG A 113 -12.37 -5.98 12.16
CA ARG A 113 -11.22 -6.79 12.58
C ARG A 113 -10.37 -7.12 11.38
N ARG A 114 -9.07 -6.96 11.51
CA ARG A 114 -8.08 -7.20 10.47
C ARG A 114 -7.49 -8.60 10.63
N ARG A 115 -8.19 -9.63 10.09
CA ARG A 115 -7.83 -11.03 10.30
C ARG A 115 -7.72 -11.80 8.99
N PHE A 116 -6.50 -11.99 8.54
CA PHE A 116 -6.20 -12.75 7.32
C PHE A 116 -6.68 -14.20 7.35
N MET A 117 -6.56 -14.87 8.49
CA MET A 117 -6.92 -16.29 8.60
C MET A 117 -8.44 -16.56 8.46
N GLU A 118 -9.25 -15.54 8.64
CA GLU A 118 -10.71 -15.61 8.52
C GLU A 118 -11.21 -15.22 7.14
N GLU A 119 -10.31 -14.65 6.28
CA GLU A 119 -10.65 -14.14 4.96
C GLU A 119 -10.44 -15.20 3.88
N ASN A 120 -11.51 -15.59 3.19
CA ASN A 120 -11.43 -16.49 2.04
C ASN A 120 -11.17 -15.66 0.75
N PRO A 121 -10.19 -16.03 -0.10
CA PRO A 121 -9.38 -17.25 -0.11
C PRO A 121 -7.98 -17.10 0.51
N GLY A 122 -7.71 -16.09 1.31
CA GLY A 122 -6.38 -15.68 1.77
C GLY A 122 -5.47 -16.85 2.19
N PRO A 123 -5.84 -17.68 3.19
CA PRO A 123 -4.95 -18.75 3.66
C PRO A 123 -4.65 -19.81 2.61
N ALA A 124 -5.60 -20.11 1.73
CA ALA A 124 -5.38 -21.06 0.64
C ALA A 124 -4.44 -20.44 -0.41
N LEU A 125 -4.72 -19.21 -0.82
CA LEU A 125 -3.93 -18.49 -1.81
C LEU A 125 -2.49 -18.25 -1.35
N TYR A 126 -2.28 -17.95 -0.07
CA TYR A 126 -0.94 -17.86 0.52
C TYR A 126 -0.11 -19.14 0.27
N ARG A 127 -0.69 -20.30 0.58
CA ARG A 127 0.00 -21.60 0.39
C ARG A 127 0.28 -21.89 -1.10
N GLU A 128 -0.58 -21.44 -1.98
CA GLU A 128 -0.38 -21.60 -3.42
C GLU A 128 0.72 -20.68 -3.94
N VAL A 129 0.71 -19.41 -3.57
CA VAL A 129 1.76 -18.44 -3.97
C VAL A 129 3.13 -18.88 -3.45
N GLN A 130 3.20 -19.38 -2.21
CA GLN A 130 4.42 -19.92 -1.64
C GLN A 130 5.01 -21.10 -2.46
N LYS A 131 4.14 -21.90 -3.09
CA LYS A 131 4.59 -22.99 -3.99
C LYS A 131 4.97 -22.47 -5.38
N MET A 132 4.30 -21.43 -5.86
CA MET A 132 4.54 -20.85 -7.18
C MET A 132 5.84 -20.04 -7.23
N ASP A 133 6.19 -19.41 -6.11
CA ASP A 133 7.37 -18.56 -5.96
C ASP A 133 8.00 -18.73 -4.54
N PRO A 134 8.68 -19.85 -4.29
CA PRO A 134 9.16 -20.21 -2.95
C PRO A 134 10.33 -19.36 -2.46
N GLY A 135 10.93 -18.57 -3.34
CA GLY A 135 12.10 -17.76 -3.01
C GLY A 135 11.77 -16.37 -2.47
N ARG A 136 10.52 -15.90 -2.62
CA ARG A 136 10.14 -14.57 -2.18
C ARG A 136 9.34 -14.57 -0.89
N PRO A 137 9.59 -13.58 0.00
CA PRO A 137 8.75 -13.31 1.14
C PRO A 137 7.30 -13.00 0.73
N ILE A 138 6.38 -13.36 1.60
CA ILE A 138 4.95 -13.09 1.41
C ILE A 138 4.40 -12.49 2.68
N ILE A 139 3.87 -11.27 2.58
CA ILE A 139 3.00 -10.66 3.59
C ILE A 139 1.59 -11.19 3.32
N LYS A 140 1.01 -11.89 4.30
CA LYS A 140 -0.32 -12.48 4.15
C LYS A 140 -1.40 -11.42 4.07
N GLY A 141 -1.46 -10.59 5.09
CA GLY A 141 -2.33 -9.42 5.13
C GLY A 141 -1.53 -8.22 5.61
N SER A 142 -1.41 -7.18 4.79
CA SER A 142 -0.82 -5.94 5.22
C SER A 142 -1.71 -5.31 6.29
N PHE A 143 -1.15 -5.06 7.48
CA PHE A 143 -1.86 -4.61 8.67
C PHE A 143 -3.00 -5.56 9.09
N CYS A 144 -2.66 -6.76 9.53
CA CYS A 144 -3.61 -7.69 10.11
C CYS A 144 -3.19 -8.16 11.52
N GLU A 145 -4.21 -8.42 12.36
CA GLU A 145 -4.03 -8.72 13.78
C GLU A 145 -3.49 -10.14 14.02
N ASP A 146 -3.67 -11.03 13.08
CA ASP A 146 -3.36 -12.46 13.20
C ASP A 146 -2.08 -12.90 12.46
N ASP A 147 -1.30 -11.95 11.94
CA ASP A 147 0.03 -12.20 11.37
C ASP A 147 1.12 -11.33 12.01
N LEU A 148 1.28 -11.47 13.30
CA LEU A 148 2.31 -10.74 14.07
C LEU A 148 3.75 -11.06 13.63
N LEU A 149 3.96 -12.16 12.90
CA LEU A 149 5.28 -12.56 12.42
C LEU A 149 5.75 -11.74 11.22
N SER A 150 4.85 -11.18 10.42
CA SER A 150 5.21 -10.27 9.33
C SER A 150 5.89 -9.03 9.89
N GLY A 151 5.43 -8.56 11.05
CA GLY A 151 5.90 -7.32 11.67
C GLY A 151 5.54 -6.08 10.85
N ASP A 152 4.55 -6.21 9.99
CA ASP A 152 4.03 -5.15 9.15
C ASP A 152 2.99 -4.32 9.91
N SER A 153 3.04 -3.02 9.73
CA SER A 153 2.11 -2.06 10.32
C SER A 153 1.69 -0.99 9.33
N HIS A 154 0.55 -0.37 9.62
CA HIS A 154 0.14 0.91 9.03
C HIS A 154 0.17 1.96 10.11
N ASN A 155 1.05 2.94 9.99
CA ASN A 155 1.26 3.94 11.02
C ASN A 155 1.00 5.34 10.49
N TYR A 156 -0.09 5.93 10.94
CA TYR A 156 -0.54 7.26 10.55
C TYR A 156 -0.48 8.27 11.70
N LEU A 157 0.50 8.13 12.59
CA LEU A 157 0.71 9.07 13.69
C LEU A 157 0.87 10.50 13.17
N GLY A 158 0.26 11.44 13.89
CA GLY A 158 0.19 12.83 13.48
C GLY A 158 -0.83 13.08 12.37
N SER A 159 -1.54 12.03 11.90
CA SER A 159 -2.60 12.14 10.92
C SER A 159 -3.82 11.30 11.30
N LEU A 160 -4.19 10.27 10.53
CA LEU A 160 -5.41 9.48 10.74
C LEU A 160 -5.49 8.82 12.12
N CYS A 161 -4.36 8.34 12.65
CA CYS A 161 -4.30 7.67 13.95
C CYS A 161 -4.20 8.63 15.16
N GLY A 162 -4.21 9.94 14.92
CA GLY A 162 -3.99 10.93 16.00
C GLY A 162 -2.54 10.93 16.50
N GLY A 163 -2.31 11.43 17.74
CA GLY A 163 -0.96 11.56 18.29
C GLY A 163 -0.11 12.62 17.59
N GLU A 164 1.18 12.63 17.92
CA GLU A 164 2.17 13.48 17.25
C GLU A 164 2.98 12.63 16.26
N TYR A 165 3.36 13.20 15.13
CA TYR A 165 4.18 12.46 14.15
C TYR A 165 5.59 12.12 14.66
N ALA A 166 6.08 12.80 15.70
CA ALA A 166 7.34 12.45 16.37
C ALA A 166 7.25 11.12 17.14
N ASP A 167 6.05 10.67 17.50
CA ASP A 167 5.85 9.42 18.24
C ASP A 167 6.25 8.20 17.40
N ILE A 168 6.46 8.36 16.08
CA ILE A 168 6.97 7.29 15.21
C ILE A 168 8.33 6.75 15.69
N TYR A 169 9.15 7.57 16.35
CA TYR A 169 10.45 7.13 16.86
C TYR A 169 10.35 6.15 18.05
N GLU A 170 9.18 6.01 18.65
CA GLU A 170 8.90 5.04 19.70
C GLU A 170 8.35 3.72 19.14
N GLN A 171 8.07 3.66 17.84
CA GLN A 171 7.55 2.46 17.20
C GLN A 171 8.66 1.44 16.97
N THR A 172 8.31 0.17 17.10
CA THR A 172 9.25 -0.96 17.02
C THR A 172 8.92 -1.95 15.90
N GLU A 173 8.03 -1.57 14.99
CA GLU A 173 7.66 -2.41 13.87
C GLU A 173 8.87 -2.69 12.97
N LYS A 174 8.90 -3.89 12.42
CA LYS A 174 9.95 -4.29 11.46
C LYS A 174 9.76 -3.62 10.11
N LEU A 175 8.51 -3.34 9.78
CA LEU A 175 8.07 -2.83 8.50
C LEU A 175 6.86 -1.92 8.69
N ASN A 176 6.91 -0.73 8.12
CA ASN A 176 5.77 0.16 8.02
C ASN A 176 5.44 0.32 6.53
N THR A 177 4.33 -0.26 6.09
CA THR A 177 3.94 -0.31 4.68
C THR A 177 3.02 0.82 4.26
N GLU A 178 2.44 1.55 5.23
CA GLU A 178 1.67 2.76 4.96
C GLU A 178 1.89 3.82 6.03
N TYR A 179 2.10 5.07 5.60
CA TYR A 179 2.29 6.24 6.44
C TYR A 179 1.96 7.54 5.71
N GLY A 180 1.84 8.66 6.43
CA GLY A 180 1.76 9.98 5.83
C GLY A 180 0.44 10.28 5.13
N PHE A 181 -0.69 9.92 5.73
CA PHE A 181 -2.03 9.94 5.13
C PHE A 181 -2.50 11.33 4.68
N ASP A 182 -2.25 12.39 5.44
CA ASP A 182 -2.79 13.73 5.16
C ASP A 182 -2.03 14.39 4.00
N ALA A 183 -2.61 14.37 2.81
CA ALA A 183 -2.06 15.02 1.63
C ALA A 183 -2.71 16.40 1.40
N PRO A 184 -1.95 17.43 1.01
CA PRO A 184 -2.52 18.71 0.69
C PRO A 184 -3.27 18.65 -0.64
N GLY A 185 -4.56 19.02 -0.56
CA GLY A 185 -5.40 19.28 -1.72
C GLY A 185 -5.72 20.77 -1.80
N SER A 186 -6.49 21.19 -2.81
CA SER A 186 -7.11 22.50 -2.79
C SER A 186 -8.12 22.58 -1.64
N SER A 187 -8.38 23.79 -1.12
CA SER A 187 -9.42 24.01 -0.10
C SER A 187 -10.76 23.41 -0.49
N GLU A 188 -11.11 23.52 -1.76
CA GLU A 188 -12.35 22.96 -2.32
C GLU A 188 -12.36 21.44 -2.24
N ASN A 189 -11.26 20.78 -2.65
CA ASN A 189 -11.14 19.33 -2.59
C ASN A 189 -11.12 18.82 -1.15
N LEU A 190 -10.41 19.48 -0.24
CA LEU A 190 -10.36 19.07 1.17
C LEU A 190 -11.75 19.06 1.81
N LYS A 191 -12.64 19.97 1.44
CA LYS A 191 -14.04 20.01 1.91
C LYS A 191 -14.84 18.75 1.52
N THR A 192 -14.43 18.03 0.49
CA THR A 192 -15.06 16.78 0.07
C THR A 192 -14.61 15.58 0.92
N VAL A 193 -13.59 15.73 1.77
CA VAL A 193 -13.05 14.69 2.64
C VAL A 193 -13.16 15.16 4.10
N PRO A 194 -14.33 15.02 4.74
CA PRO A 194 -14.65 15.66 6.02
C PRO A 194 -13.63 15.38 7.13
N ALA A 195 -13.16 14.16 7.25
CA ALA A 195 -12.20 13.77 8.29
C ALA A 195 -10.87 14.53 8.17
N VAL A 196 -10.35 14.67 6.95
CA VAL A 196 -9.11 15.43 6.69
C VAL A 196 -9.38 16.93 6.80
N TYR A 197 -10.52 17.41 6.28
CA TYR A 197 -10.90 18.81 6.37
C TYR A 197 -10.96 19.30 7.82
N HIS A 198 -11.65 18.59 8.71
CA HIS A 198 -11.77 18.98 10.11
C HIS A 198 -10.42 19.03 10.84
N ARG A 199 -9.49 18.16 10.47
CA ARG A 199 -8.14 18.17 11.03
C ARG A 199 -7.33 19.38 10.55
N LEU A 200 -7.45 19.72 9.28
CA LEU A 200 -6.69 20.76 8.61
C LEU A 200 -7.45 22.09 8.49
N GLU A 201 -8.67 22.21 9.06
CA GLU A 201 -9.57 23.36 8.84
C GLU A 201 -8.93 24.73 9.13
N LYS A 202 -8.00 24.78 10.09
CA LYS A 202 -7.24 26.01 10.43
C LYS A 202 -6.17 26.37 9.40
N LEU A 203 -5.83 25.44 8.50
CA LEU A 203 -4.78 25.57 7.49
C LEU A 203 -5.34 25.57 6.08
N VAL A 204 -6.61 25.19 5.90
CA VAL A 204 -7.21 24.87 4.60
C VAL A 204 -7.16 26.01 3.56
N ASP A 205 -7.10 27.24 4.01
CA ASP A 205 -6.99 28.42 3.14
C ASP A 205 -5.54 28.95 3.01
N ASP A 206 -4.58 28.23 3.61
CA ASP A 206 -3.16 28.58 3.58
C ASP A 206 -2.34 27.41 3.01
N ILE A 207 -2.30 27.32 1.69
CA ILE A 207 -1.60 26.24 0.97
C ILE A 207 -0.13 26.08 1.43
N PRO A 208 0.67 27.16 1.58
CA PRO A 208 2.03 27.03 2.11
C PRO A 208 2.11 26.31 3.47
N LYS A 209 1.20 26.60 4.39
CA LYS A 209 1.17 25.94 5.70
C LYS A 209 0.74 24.47 5.60
N ILE A 210 -0.21 24.13 4.72
CA ILE A 210 -0.59 22.75 4.47
C ILE A 210 0.60 21.97 3.89
N GLN A 211 1.33 22.55 2.95
CA GLN A 211 2.52 21.94 2.37
C GLN A 211 3.64 21.78 3.41
N GLU A 212 3.84 22.77 4.28
CA GLU A 212 4.79 22.66 5.39
C GLU A 212 4.39 21.56 6.38
N TYR A 213 3.10 21.44 6.69
CA TYR A 213 2.58 20.35 7.52
C TYR A 213 2.88 18.98 6.91
N GLN A 214 2.55 18.78 5.63
CA GLN A 214 2.85 17.52 4.93
C GLN A 214 4.36 17.23 4.89
N TYR A 215 5.18 18.25 4.61
CA TYR A 215 6.62 18.10 4.62
C TYR A 215 7.14 17.61 5.98
N LYS A 216 6.68 18.23 7.06
CA LYS A 216 7.06 17.82 8.43
C LYS A 216 6.62 16.40 8.72
N LEU A 217 5.37 16.06 8.40
CA LEU A 217 4.83 14.71 8.57
C LEU A 217 5.72 13.69 7.85
N LEU A 218 5.95 13.86 6.56
CA LEU A 218 6.76 12.92 5.77
C LEU A 218 8.21 12.84 6.24
N LYS A 219 8.78 13.96 6.69
CA LYS A 219 10.16 14.00 7.20
C LYS A 219 10.38 13.11 8.43
N TYR A 220 9.37 12.89 9.25
CA TYR A 220 9.48 11.99 10.41
C TYR A 220 9.41 10.52 10.01
N TYR A 221 8.81 10.18 8.88
CA TYR A 221 8.67 8.81 8.40
C TYR A 221 9.79 8.36 7.44
N THR A 222 10.53 9.28 6.85
CA THR A 222 11.57 9.00 5.84
C THR A 222 12.98 9.31 6.33
#